data_872d51c0ef00df248d5024899047276a
#
_entry.id   872d51c0ef00df248d5024899047276a
#
_cell.length_a   1.000
_cell.length_b   1.000
_cell.length_c   1.000
_cell.angle_alpha   90.00
_cell.angle_beta   90.00
_cell.angle_gamma   90.00
#
_symmetry.space_group_name_H-M   'P 1'
#
loop_
_entity.id
_entity.type
_entity.pdbx_description
1 polymer ?
#
loop_
_entity_poly.entity_id
_entity_poly.type
_entity_poly.pdbx_seq_one_letter_code
_entity_poly.pdbx_strand_id
1 'polypeptide(L)'
;MLNRRQFIRTHGAASAGLAIASATLPAWAQFRVEISGVGATQLPIAIVKFRDEERATPSLSLSAIVRADLERSGVFRSIDAPGALDEATRPVMTEWRSRAADALVAGSIGRLADGRFDVRFKLWDVVKGTELGGQSQAVDASDLRLAAHRIADFIYEKLTGDKGVFSTRIAYVTKGGGRFTLRVADSDGEGGQVALSSPEPIISPAWSPDGKQLAYVSFESQKAVVYTQDASTGARRALANFRGTNSAPAFSPDGQTLAVTLSREGGSQLFLIGRDGGNLRRLTTSNAIDTEPAFAPDGRGIYFVSDRGGGPQVYRTSVSGGNVERITFNGAYNISPAISPDGRTLAYISRQGGAYRLYTLDLSGSAQPVALTDSNDDESPSFSPNGRLIIYASRAQGRDVLMTTTLDGKIKARLISTTADVREPVWGPYGR
;
A
#
# COMPACT_ATOMS: atom_id res chain seq x y z
N MET A 1 10.19 6.93 51.12
CA MET A 1 10.59 8.19 51.80
C MET A 1 10.52 9.27 50.73
N LEU A 2 9.43 10.02 50.56
CA LEU A 2 9.07 11.31 51.17
C LEU A 2 10.21 12.32 51.09
N ASN A 3 10.06 13.42 50.32
CA ASN A 3 9.63 14.76 50.71
C ASN A 3 9.82 15.75 49.55
N ARG A 4 8.80 16.46 49.12
CA ARG A 4 8.20 17.74 49.59
C ARG A 4 9.12 18.99 49.53
N ARG A 5 8.70 20.02 48.74
CA ARG A 5 8.17 21.34 49.11
C ARG A 5 8.22 22.28 47.90
N GLN A 6 7.15 22.79 47.39
CA GLN A 6 6.18 23.84 47.78
C GLN A 6 6.74 25.28 47.83
N PHE A 7 5.99 26.14 47.10
CA PHE A 7 5.64 27.56 47.28
C PHE A 7 6.64 28.65 46.86
N ILE A 8 6.20 29.59 46.04
CA ILE A 8 5.73 30.94 46.44
C ILE A 8 5.03 31.66 45.26
N ARG A 9 3.93 32.31 45.60
CA ARG A 9 3.11 33.28 44.84
C ARG A 9 3.79 34.63 44.72
N THR A 10 3.47 35.43 43.64
CA THR A 10 2.82 36.75 43.79
C THR A 10 2.56 37.42 42.43
N HIS A 11 1.30 37.86 42.19
CA HIS A 11 0.76 39.15 41.68
C HIS A 11 1.52 39.81 40.50
N GLY A 12 0.97 40.07 39.33
CA GLY A 12 -0.28 40.73 38.98
C GLY A 12 0.03 41.87 38.02
N ALA A 13 -0.45 41.83 36.78
CA ALA A 13 -0.74 43.03 35.99
C ALA A 13 -1.60 42.62 34.77
N ALA A 14 -2.78 43.20 34.70
CA ALA A 14 -3.68 43.10 33.58
C ALA A 14 -3.13 43.91 32.41
N SER A 15 -2.99 43.27 31.25
CA SER A 15 -2.82 43.94 29.97
C SER A 15 -3.83 43.38 29.00
N ALA A 16 -4.80 44.18 28.61
CA ALA A 16 -5.76 43.89 27.57
C ALA A 16 -5.02 43.77 26.22
N GLY A 17 -4.85 42.53 25.73
CA GLY A 17 -4.31 42.24 24.40
C GLY A 17 -5.44 41.93 23.44
N LEU A 18 -5.57 42.72 22.39
CA LEU A 18 -6.44 42.49 21.23
C LEU A 18 -6.18 41.07 20.71
N ALA A 19 -7.19 40.18 20.75
CA ALA A 19 -7.17 38.93 20.09
C ALA A 19 -7.37 39.16 18.57
N ILE A 20 -6.28 39.18 17.82
CA ILE A 20 -6.32 39.03 16.36
C ILE A 20 -6.65 37.54 16.13
N ALA A 21 -7.88 37.27 15.72
CA ALA A 21 -8.28 35.97 15.22
C ALA A 21 -7.50 35.70 13.92
N SER A 22 -6.38 35.03 14.02
CA SER A 22 -5.69 34.44 12.85
C SER A 22 -6.59 33.35 12.32
N ALA A 23 -7.31 33.63 11.23
CA ALA A 23 -7.97 32.62 10.43
C ALA A 23 -6.88 31.69 9.91
N THR A 24 -6.73 30.52 10.53
CA THR A 24 -5.93 29.42 9.99
C THR A 24 -6.65 28.91 8.75
N LEU A 25 -6.18 29.33 7.58
CA LEU A 25 -6.51 28.67 6.32
C LEU A 25 -6.15 27.18 6.46
N PRO A 26 -6.99 26.25 5.98
CA PRO A 26 -6.65 24.85 6.01
C PRO A 26 -5.35 24.66 5.24
N ALA A 27 -4.31 24.20 5.95
CA ALA A 27 -3.08 23.77 5.32
C ALA A 27 -3.44 22.60 4.40
N TRP A 28 -3.44 22.84 3.12
CA TRP A 28 -3.51 21.82 2.08
C TRP A 28 -2.38 20.84 2.39
N ALA A 29 -2.72 19.59 2.64
CA ALA A 29 -1.74 18.53 2.75
C ALA A 29 -1.06 18.42 1.38
N GLN A 30 0.05 19.12 1.23
CA GLN A 30 0.92 18.98 0.07
C GLN A 30 1.49 17.57 0.13
N PHE A 31 1.13 16.74 -0.83
CA PHE A 31 1.77 15.43 -1.05
C PHE A 31 3.28 15.64 -1.12
N ARG A 32 3.97 15.31 -0.08
CA ARG A 32 5.44 15.34 -0.05
C ARG A 32 5.94 13.93 -0.27
N VAL A 33 6.23 13.61 -1.53
CA VAL A 33 7.01 12.42 -1.85
C VAL A 33 8.44 12.71 -1.42
N GLU A 34 8.88 12.11 -0.32
CA GLU A 34 10.29 12.15 0.08
C GLU A 34 11.02 11.08 -0.74
N ILE A 35 11.63 11.50 -1.86
CA ILE A 35 12.42 10.64 -2.72
C ILE A 35 13.86 10.66 -2.21
N SER A 36 14.34 9.55 -1.67
CA SER A 36 15.74 9.35 -1.36
C SER A 36 16.37 8.44 -2.42
N GLY A 37 17.37 8.91 -3.13
CA GLY A 37 18.14 8.10 -4.08
C GLY A 37 17.81 8.33 -5.55
N VAL A 38 18.05 9.53 -6.08
CA VAL A 38 17.88 9.84 -7.49
C VAL A 38 19.01 9.22 -8.31
N GLY A 39 18.67 8.27 -9.20
CA GLY A 39 19.59 7.71 -10.19
C GLY A 39 19.43 8.38 -11.57
N ALA A 40 20.50 8.35 -12.37
CA ALA A 40 20.56 8.95 -13.72
C ALA A 40 19.64 8.29 -14.77
N THR A 41 18.76 7.37 -14.37
CA THR A 41 17.93 6.53 -15.26
C THR A 41 16.44 6.86 -15.25
N GLN A 42 16.02 7.87 -14.48
CA GLN A 42 14.60 8.25 -14.44
C GLN A 42 14.20 9.03 -15.72
N LEU A 43 13.05 8.70 -16.29
CA LEU A 43 12.49 9.34 -17.46
C LEU A 43 11.94 10.74 -17.10
N PRO A 44 12.48 11.82 -17.68
CA PRO A 44 12.01 13.17 -17.39
C PRO A 44 10.64 13.40 -18.04
N ILE A 45 9.62 13.70 -17.21
CA ILE A 45 8.26 13.94 -17.69
C ILE A 45 7.75 15.30 -17.22
N ALA A 46 7.19 16.07 -18.14
CA ALA A 46 6.46 17.30 -17.83
C ALA A 46 4.97 17.01 -17.75
N ILE A 47 4.35 17.32 -16.62
CA ILE A 47 2.90 17.20 -16.41
C ILE A 47 2.39 18.62 -16.18
N VAL A 48 1.78 19.19 -17.22
CA VAL A 48 1.24 20.55 -17.16
C VAL A 48 -0.06 20.53 -16.37
N LYS A 49 -0.35 21.62 -15.67
CA LYS A 49 -1.65 21.80 -15.06
C LYS A 49 -2.75 21.67 -16.11
N PHE A 50 -3.76 20.88 -15.85
CA PHE A 50 -4.86 20.70 -16.78
C PHE A 50 -5.65 22.01 -16.91
N ARG A 51 -6.04 22.36 -18.12
CA ARG A 51 -6.82 23.56 -18.37
C ARG A 51 -8.15 23.46 -17.62
N ASP A 52 -8.59 24.58 -17.05
CA ASP A 52 -9.81 24.73 -16.23
C ASP A 52 -9.85 23.87 -14.94
N GLU A 53 -8.77 23.19 -14.55
CA GLU A 53 -8.70 22.33 -13.38
C GLU A 53 -9.08 23.10 -12.08
N GLU A 54 -8.50 24.27 -11.84
CA GLU A 54 -8.81 25.07 -10.65
C GLU A 54 -10.26 25.53 -10.59
N ARG A 55 -10.85 25.82 -11.74
CA ARG A 55 -12.24 26.27 -11.83
C ARG A 55 -13.22 25.12 -11.66
N ALA A 56 -12.94 23.97 -12.26
CA ALA A 56 -13.79 22.79 -12.26
C ALA A 56 -13.71 22.04 -10.92
N THR A 57 -12.50 21.92 -10.37
CA THR A 57 -12.20 21.14 -9.15
C THR A 57 -11.27 21.92 -8.20
N PRO A 58 -11.75 23.03 -7.57
CA PRO A 58 -10.89 23.93 -6.81
C PRO A 58 -10.22 23.26 -5.59
N SER A 59 -10.74 22.14 -5.12
CA SER A 59 -10.22 21.38 -3.98
C SER A 59 -9.41 20.14 -4.36
N LEU A 60 -9.22 19.86 -5.66
CA LEU A 60 -8.55 18.65 -6.14
C LEU A 60 -7.77 18.95 -7.43
N SER A 61 -6.46 18.72 -7.41
CA SER A 61 -5.62 18.83 -8.60
C SER A 61 -5.33 17.44 -9.16
N LEU A 62 -5.92 17.13 -10.33
CA LEU A 62 -5.71 15.86 -11.03
C LEU A 62 -4.28 15.75 -11.53
N SER A 63 -3.75 16.85 -12.09
CA SER A 63 -2.37 16.90 -12.59
C SER A 63 -1.34 16.66 -11.47
N ALA A 64 -1.63 17.14 -10.25
CA ALA A 64 -0.77 16.88 -9.10
C ALA A 64 -0.81 15.39 -8.65
N ILE A 65 -1.99 14.76 -8.68
CA ILE A 65 -2.12 13.32 -8.38
C ILE A 65 -1.34 12.50 -9.40
N VAL A 66 -1.54 12.76 -10.71
CA VAL A 66 -0.81 12.07 -11.79
C VAL A 66 0.70 12.18 -11.59
N ARG A 67 1.18 13.38 -11.24
CA ARG A 67 2.60 13.63 -10.97
C ARG A 67 3.11 12.81 -9.81
N ALA A 68 2.41 12.86 -8.67
CA ALA A 68 2.80 12.14 -7.46
C ALA A 68 2.84 10.62 -7.66
N ASP A 69 1.88 10.08 -8.41
CA ASP A 69 1.83 8.65 -8.76
C ASP A 69 3.05 8.23 -9.58
N LEU A 70 3.35 8.97 -10.65
CA LEU A 70 4.47 8.66 -11.53
C LEU A 70 5.82 8.81 -10.82
N GLU A 71 5.99 9.83 -9.99
CA GLU A 71 7.21 10.02 -9.17
C GLU A 71 7.39 8.86 -8.17
N ARG A 72 6.31 8.45 -7.50
CA ARG A 72 6.32 7.35 -6.53
C ARG A 72 6.72 6.02 -7.16
N SER A 73 6.47 5.82 -8.46
CA SER A 73 6.92 4.61 -9.16
C SER A 73 8.45 4.47 -9.23
N GLY A 74 9.18 5.57 -9.04
CA GLY A 74 10.63 5.61 -9.18
C GLY A 74 11.15 5.65 -10.63
N VAL A 75 10.27 5.48 -11.61
CA VAL A 75 10.61 5.45 -13.03
C VAL A 75 10.70 6.86 -13.62
N PHE A 76 9.94 7.81 -13.07
CA PHE A 76 9.81 9.15 -13.62
C PHE A 76 10.41 10.21 -12.71
N ARG A 77 10.91 11.25 -13.33
CA ARG A 77 11.33 12.51 -12.70
C ARG A 77 10.52 13.66 -13.29
N SER A 78 9.79 14.37 -12.44
CA SER A 78 9.01 15.52 -12.88
C SER A 78 9.91 16.67 -13.33
N ILE A 79 9.53 17.27 -14.46
CA ILE A 79 10.08 18.52 -14.96
C ILE A 79 9.10 19.64 -14.64
N ASP A 80 9.64 20.78 -14.25
CA ASP A 80 8.84 21.99 -14.01
C ASP A 80 8.06 22.38 -15.28
N ALA A 81 6.76 22.45 -15.14
CA ALA A 81 5.82 22.68 -16.24
C ALA A 81 4.87 23.84 -15.89
N PRO A 82 5.34 25.09 -16.04
CA PRO A 82 4.54 26.26 -15.74
C PRO A 82 3.37 26.44 -16.71
N GLY A 83 2.30 27.05 -16.22
CA GLY A 83 1.10 27.33 -17.00
C GLY A 83 0.13 26.15 -17.08
N ALA A 84 -0.87 26.26 -17.93
CA ALA A 84 -1.85 25.23 -18.22
C ALA A 84 -1.90 24.98 -19.74
N LEU A 85 -2.01 23.72 -20.13
CA LEU A 85 -2.10 23.31 -21.53
C LEU A 85 -3.17 22.23 -21.66
N ASP A 86 -4.05 22.39 -22.66
CA ASP A 86 -5.08 21.40 -22.96
C ASP A 86 -4.60 20.34 -23.96
N GLU A 87 -5.38 19.28 -24.07
CA GLU A 87 -5.15 18.17 -24.98
C GLU A 87 -5.38 18.52 -26.47
N ALA A 88 -6.13 19.59 -26.75
CA ALA A 88 -6.44 20.01 -28.11
C ALA A 88 -5.32 20.85 -28.73
N THR A 89 -4.56 21.55 -27.91
CA THR A 89 -3.45 22.40 -28.35
C THR A 89 -2.21 21.56 -28.61
N ARG A 90 -1.67 21.67 -29.83
CA ARG A 90 -0.39 21.02 -30.16
C ARG A 90 0.76 21.73 -29.44
N PRO A 91 1.54 21.01 -28.60
CA PRO A 91 2.65 21.64 -27.88
C PRO A 91 3.79 22.12 -28.82
N VAL A 92 4.45 23.19 -28.42
CA VAL A 92 5.70 23.64 -29.08
C VAL A 92 6.85 22.79 -28.51
N MET A 93 7.21 21.72 -29.21
CA MET A 93 8.16 20.70 -28.71
C MET A 93 9.54 21.23 -28.36
N THR A 94 9.99 22.30 -29.06
CA THR A 94 11.27 22.94 -28.76
C THR A 94 11.34 23.54 -27.37
N GLU A 95 10.23 24.05 -26.83
CA GLU A 95 10.16 24.60 -25.49
C GLU A 95 10.32 23.50 -24.45
N TRP A 96 9.72 22.32 -24.65
CA TRP A 96 9.81 21.18 -23.73
C TRP A 96 11.16 20.49 -23.80
N ARG A 97 11.77 20.42 -25.01
CA ARG A 97 13.16 19.94 -25.16
C ARG A 97 14.15 20.84 -24.41
N SER A 98 13.98 22.18 -24.50
CA SER A 98 14.85 23.11 -23.76
C SER A 98 14.75 22.98 -22.24
N ARG A 99 13.64 22.43 -21.75
CA ARG A 99 13.43 22.07 -20.34
C ARG A 99 13.91 20.67 -19.99
N ALA A 100 14.51 19.95 -20.94
CA ALA A 100 14.95 18.56 -20.79
C ALA A 100 13.82 17.58 -20.40
N ALA A 101 12.61 17.78 -20.95
CA ALA A 101 11.52 16.82 -20.85
C ALA A 101 11.59 15.84 -22.03
N ASP A 102 11.45 14.54 -21.75
CA ASP A 102 11.34 13.48 -22.76
C ASP A 102 9.88 13.16 -23.08
N ALA A 103 8.98 13.34 -22.13
CA ALA A 103 7.55 13.17 -22.29
C ALA A 103 6.79 14.40 -21.75
N LEU A 104 5.59 14.64 -22.32
CA LEU A 104 4.71 15.72 -21.92
C LEU A 104 3.27 15.21 -21.78
N VAL A 105 2.61 15.60 -20.70
CA VAL A 105 1.18 15.38 -20.48
C VAL A 105 0.47 16.71 -20.44
N ALA A 106 -0.54 16.87 -21.29
CA ALA A 106 -1.42 18.02 -21.34
C ALA A 106 -2.88 17.56 -21.26
N GLY A 107 -3.75 18.34 -20.65
CA GLY A 107 -5.13 17.94 -20.47
C GLY A 107 -6.07 19.07 -20.08
N SER A 108 -7.34 18.75 -20.00
CA SER A 108 -8.40 19.67 -19.57
C SER A 108 -9.44 18.96 -18.71
N ILE A 109 -10.16 19.72 -17.90
CA ILE A 109 -11.29 19.24 -17.13
C ILE A 109 -12.46 20.22 -17.29
N GLY A 110 -13.61 19.69 -17.69
CA GLY A 110 -14.83 20.46 -17.87
C GLY A 110 -16.01 19.86 -17.09
N ARG A 111 -16.97 20.67 -16.70
CA ARG A 111 -18.21 20.20 -16.10
C ARG A 111 -19.25 19.99 -17.20
N LEU A 112 -19.84 18.79 -17.23
CA LEU A 112 -20.92 18.42 -18.14
C LEU A 112 -22.27 18.92 -17.62
N ALA A 113 -23.24 19.01 -18.53
CA ALA A 113 -24.61 19.47 -18.20
C ALA A 113 -25.34 18.56 -17.19
N ASP A 114 -24.97 17.29 -17.15
CA ASP A 114 -25.50 16.30 -16.19
C ASP A 114 -24.81 16.31 -14.82
N GLY A 115 -23.86 17.23 -14.61
CA GLY A 115 -23.14 17.39 -13.37
C GLY A 115 -21.85 16.58 -13.25
N ARG A 116 -21.60 15.63 -14.17
CA ARG A 116 -20.33 14.88 -14.25
C ARG A 116 -19.20 15.76 -14.75
N PHE A 117 -18.00 15.23 -14.72
CA PHE A 117 -16.79 15.87 -15.20
C PHE A 117 -16.26 15.15 -16.46
N ASP A 118 -15.92 15.92 -17.48
CA ASP A 118 -15.21 15.44 -18.66
C ASP A 118 -13.71 15.70 -18.45
N VAL A 119 -12.96 14.62 -18.25
CA VAL A 119 -11.52 14.65 -18.04
C VAL A 119 -10.84 14.16 -19.31
N ARG A 120 -9.99 14.98 -19.91
CA ARG A 120 -9.28 14.69 -21.14
C ARG A 120 -7.80 14.90 -20.96
N PHE A 121 -6.99 14.06 -21.61
CA PHE A 121 -5.54 14.27 -21.65
C PHE A 121 -4.92 13.66 -22.91
N LYS A 122 -3.72 14.11 -23.21
CA LYS A 122 -2.82 13.55 -24.22
C LYS A 122 -1.42 13.42 -23.65
N LEU A 123 -0.74 12.38 -24.11
CA LEU A 123 0.66 12.09 -23.85
C LEU A 123 1.46 12.26 -25.14
N TRP A 124 2.58 12.96 -25.06
CA TRP A 124 3.47 13.26 -26.18
C TRP A 124 4.89 12.74 -25.88
N ASP A 125 5.53 12.17 -26.91
CA ASP A 125 6.98 11.98 -26.97
C ASP A 125 7.59 13.31 -27.42
N VAL A 126 8.27 13.99 -26.53
CA VAL A 126 8.87 15.32 -26.79
C VAL A 126 10.08 15.20 -27.71
N VAL A 127 10.83 14.10 -27.62
CA VAL A 127 12.04 13.85 -28.42
C VAL A 127 11.66 13.65 -29.88
N LYS A 128 10.68 12.78 -30.16
CA LYS A 128 10.19 12.51 -31.52
C LYS A 128 9.19 13.57 -32.02
N GLY A 129 8.54 14.30 -31.12
CA GLY A 129 7.49 15.27 -31.43
C GLY A 129 6.18 14.62 -31.85
N THR A 130 5.90 13.42 -31.40
CA THR A 130 4.72 12.61 -31.76
C THR A 130 3.79 12.40 -30.59
N GLU A 131 2.49 12.31 -30.84
CA GLU A 131 1.49 11.89 -29.86
C GLU A 131 1.61 10.38 -29.61
N LEU A 132 1.66 9.97 -28.33
CA LEU A 132 1.68 8.57 -27.91
C LEU A 132 0.29 8.04 -27.57
N GLY A 133 -0.70 8.93 -27.46
CA GLY A 133 -2.08 8.63 -27.18
C GLY A 133 -2.70 9.56 -26.15
N GLY A 134 -3.97 9.34 -25.87
CA GLY A 134 -4.75 10.09 -24.88
C GLY A 134 -6.10 9.44 -24.64
N GLN A 135 -6.83 9.97 -23.69
CA GLN A 135 -8.17 9.49 -23.36
C GLN A 135 -9.09 10.65 -22.98
N SER A 136 -10.39 10.41 -23.12
CA SER A 136 -11.46 11.24 -22.59
C SER A 136 -12.37 10.33 -21.77
N GLN A 137 -12.75 10.77 -20.57
CA GLN A 137 -13.64 10.03 -19.68
C GLN A 137 -14.61 10.97 -18.96
N ALA A 138 -15.89 10.61 -18.97
CA ALA A 138 -16.89 11.29 -18.17
C ALA A 138 -17.04 10.56 -16.82
N VAL A 139 -16.78 11.26 -15.72
CA VAL A 139 -16.76 10.69 -14.37
C VAL A 139 -17.57 11.50 -13.37
N ASP A 140 -18.06 10.86 -12.34
CA ASP A 140 -18.68 11.53 -11.20
C ASP A 140 -17.63 12.24 -10.33
N ALA A 141 -18.07 13.21 -9.54
CA ALA A 141 -17.17 13.94 -8.64
C ALA A 141 -16.42 13.02 -7.64
N SER A 142 -17.07 11.94 -7.20
CA SER A 142 -16.46 10.92 -6.33
C SER A 142 -15.31 10.15 -7.00
N ASP A 143 -15.29 10.07 -8.33
CA ASP A 143 -14.37 9.26 -9.10
C ASP A 143 -13.23 10.07 -9.73
N LEU A 144 -13.16 11.37 -9.48
CA LEU A 144 -12.12 12.24 -10.01
C LEU A 144 -10.69 11.79 -9.62
N ARG A 145 -10.49 11.34 -8.38
CA ARG A 145 -9.19 10.78 -7.96
C ARG A 145 -8.86 9.52 -8.76
N LEU A 146 -9.84 8.61 -8.87
CA LEU A 146 -9.68 7.39 -9.66
C LEU A 146 -9.37 7.69 -11.13
N ALA A 147 -9.98 8.74 -11.70
CA ALA A 147 -9.66 9.20 -13.04
C ALA A 147 -8.20 9.65 -13.17
N ALA A 148 -7.66 10.40 -12.20
CA ALA A 148 -6.26 10.80 -12.17
C ALA A 148 -5.32 9.59 -12.08
N HIS A 149 -5.62 8.62 -11.20
CA HIS A 149 -4.85 7.38 -11.08
C HIS A 149 -4.87 6.54 -12.37
N ARG A 150 -5.99 6.48 -13.09
CA ARG A 150 -6.09 5.81 -14.40
C ARG A 150 -5.27 6.54 -15.49
N ILE A 151 -5.19 7.86 -15.44
CA ILE A 151 -4.30 8.63 -16.31
C ILE A 151 -2.84 8.26 -16.02
N ALA A 152 -2.45 8.18 -14.75
CA ALA A 152 -1.11 7.76 -14.37
C ALA A 152 -0.81 6.31 -14.81
N ASP A 153 -1.77 5.39 -14.66
CA ASP A 153 -1.64 4.01 -15.17
C ASP A 153 -1.42 3.96 -16.68
N PHE A 154 -2.21 4.74 -17.45
CA PHE A 154 -2.06 4.82 -18.90
C PHE A 154 -0.67 5.33 -19.30
N ILE A 155 -0.21 6.41 -18.66
CA ILE A 155 1.09 7.01 -18.95
C ILE A 155 2.22 6.02 -18.61
N TYR A 156 2.12 5.39 -17.44
CA TYR A 156 3.08 4.39 -16.97
C TYR A 156 3.19 3.24 -17.98
N GLU A 157 2.06 2.65 -18.37
CA GLU A 157 2.03 1.53 -19.32
C GLU A 157 2.56 1.93 -20.71
N LYS A 158 2.19 3.11 -21.21
CA LYS A 158 2.66 3.60 -22.53
C LYS A 158 4.17 3.81 -22.58
N LEU A 159 4.77 4.25 -21.48
CA LEU A 159 6.19 4.61 -21.45
C LEU A 159 7.09 3.48 -20.95
N THR A 160 6.55 2.52 -20.18
CA THR A 160 7.34 1.42 -19.61
C THR A 160 7.04 0.06 -20.22
N GLY A 161 5.84 -0.13 -20.79
CA GLY A 161 5.30 -1.41 -21.21
C GLY A 161 4.71 -2.25 -20.06
N ASP A 162 4.91 -1.86 -18.82
CA ASP A 162 4.36 -2.54 -17.63
C ASP A 162 3.01 -1.91 -17.26
N LYS A 163 2.07 -2.71 -16.79
CA LYS A 163 0.77 -2.21 -16.32
C LYS A 163 0.93 -1.34 -15.07
N GLY A 164 0.29 -0.17 -15.05
CA GLY A 164 0.25 0.71 -13.89
C GLY A 164 -0.55 0.12 -12.73
N VAL A 165 -0.33 0.62 -11.51
CA VAL A 165 -0.98 0.14 -10.28
C VAL A 165 -1.64 1.24 -9.47
N PHE A 166 -1.67 2.46 -10.01
CA PHE A 166 -2.11 3.64 -9.26
C PHE A 166 -3.62 3.65 -9.03
N SER A 167 -4.42 3.08 -9.95
CA SER A 167 -5.87 2.92 -9.79
C SER A 167 -6.27 1.70 -8.94
N THR A 168 -5.33 0.99 -8.34
CA THR A 168 -5.62 -0.11 -7.39
C THR A 168 -5.94 0.43 -6.01
N ARG A 169 -6.27 -0.47 -5.08
CA ARG A 169 -6.58 -0.12 -3.68
C ARG A 169 -5.61 -0.78 -2.73
N ILE A 170 -5.48 -0.19 -1.56
CA ILE A 170 -4.78 -0.78 -0.41
C ILE A 170 -5.77 -0.94 0.74
N ALA A 171 -5.52 -1.92 1.61
CA ALA A 171 -6.17 -1.99 2.91
C ALA A 171 -5.12 -1.90 4.01
N TYR A 172 -5.47 -1.29 5.14
CA TYR A 172 -4.59 -1.10 6.28
C TYR A 172 -5.38 -0.87 7.55
N VAL A 173 -4.75 -1.02 8.69
CA VAL A 173 -5.35 -0.78 10.01
C VAL A 173 -4.80 0.49 10.62
N THR A 174 -5.67 1.36 11.11
CA THR A 174 -5.27 2.50 11.96
C THR A 174 -5.58 2.23 13.41
N LYS A 175 -4.69 2.66 14.31
CA LYS A 175 -4.90 2.66 15.76
C LYS A 175 -4.89 4.09 16.28
N GLY A 176 -6.01 4.55 16.81
CA GLY A 176 -6.16 5.91 17.33
C GLY A 176 -7.47 6.07 18.11
N GLY A 177 -7.49 6.96 19.09
CA GLY A 177 -8.68 7.21 19.90
C GLY A 177 -9.23 5.97 20.64
N GLY A 178 -8.37 5.02 21.01
CA GLY A 178 -8.78 3.77 21.67
C GLY A 178 -9.46 2.75 20.73
N ARG A 179 -9.38 2.94 19.41
CA ARG A 179 -10.01 2.07 18.42
C ARG A 179 -9.03 1.61 17.35
N PHE A 180 -9.31 0.42 16.82
CA PHE A 180 -8.70 -0.11 15.61
C PHE A 180 -9.69 0.04 14.46
N THR A 181 -9.21 0.51 13.32
CA THR A 181 -10.07 0.75 12.16
C THR A 181 -9.41 0.17 10.90
N LEU A 182 -10.05 -0.85 10.32
CA LEU A 182 -9.70 -1.36 9.00
C LEU A 182 -10.21 -0.36 7.95
N ARG A 183 -9.30 0.10 7.11
CA ARG A 183 -9.58 1.07 6.05
C ARG A 183 -9.24 0.49 4.69
N VAL A 184 -9.95 0.95 3.68
CA VAL A 184 -9.66 0.72 2.26
C VAL A 184 -9.48 2.08 1.61
N ALA A 185 -8.36 2.29 0.94
CA ALA A 185 -8.00 3.56 0.31
C ALA A 185 -7.48 3.35 -1.11
N ASP A 186 -7.26 4.46 -1.83
CA ASP A 186 -6.52 4.45 -3.08
C ASP A 186 -5.06 4.02 -2.83
N SER A 187 -4.33 3.64 -3.86
CA SER A 187 -2.95 3.13 -3.73
C SER A 187 -1.97 4.16 -3.14
N ASP A 188 -2.32 5.44 -3.16
CA ASP A 188 -1.56 6.53 -2.53
C ASP A 188 -1.92 6.75 -1.05
N GLY A 189 -2.89 5.98 -0.53
CA GLY A 189 -3.33 6.02 0.85
C GLY A 189 -4.45 7.03 1.15
N GLU A 190 -4.84 7.82 0.17
CA GLU A 190 -5.91 8.81 0.31
C GLU A 190 -7.30 8.21 -0.03
N GLY A 191 -8.35 8.97 0.19
CA GLY A 191 -9.73 8.52 -0.09
C GLY A 191 -10.22 7.38 0.81
N GLY A 192 -9.54 7.15 1.94
CA GLY A 192 -9.77 5.99 2.80
C GLY A 192 -11.18 5.90 3.38
N GLN A 193 -11.86 4.80 3.08
CA GLN A 193 -13.16 4.44 3.64
C GLN A 193 -13.00 3.44 4.79
N VAL A 194 -13.88 3.54 5.79
CA VAL A 194 -13.91 2.63 6.93
C VAL A 194 -14.63 1.34 6.53
N ALA A 195 -13.90 0.23 6.53
CA ALA A 195 -14.49 -1.10 6.35
C ALA A 195 -14.99 -1.69 7.68
N LEU A 196 -14.23 -1.50 8.77
CA LEU A 196 -14.61 -1.93 10.12
C LEU A 196 -13.96 -1.02 11.16
N SER A 197 -14.66 -0.73 12.26
CA SER A 197 -14.09 -0.06 13.44
C SER A 197 -14.46 -0.81 14.71
N SER A 198 -13.46 -1.14 15.53
CA SER A 198 -13.60 -1.95 16.76
C SER A 198 -12.77 -1.36 17.90
N PRO A 199 -13.21 -1.43 19.15
CA PRO A 199 -12.34 -1.16 20.29
C PRO A 199 -11.27 -2.24 20.46
N GLU A 200 -11.51 -3.44 19.93
CA GLU A 200 -10.59 -4.58 19.98
C GLU A 200 -9.72 -4.65 18.72
N PRO A 201 -8.54 -5.28 18.78
CA PRO A 201 -7.62 -5.36 17.65
C PRO A 201 -8.24 -5.94 16.38
N ILE A 202 -7.81 -5.39 15.26
CA ILE A 202 -8.00 -5.91 13.91
C ILE A 202 -6.61 -6.09 13.32
N ILE A 203 -6.28 -7.28 12.78
CA ILE A 203 -4.97 -7.59 12.23
C ILE A 203 -5.07 -8.45 10.97
N SER A 204 -3.95 -8.58 10.24
CA SER A 204 -3.74 -9.48 9.11
C SER A 204 -4.82 -9.36 8.01
N PRO A 205 -5.10 -8.17 7.48
CA PRO A 205 -5.98 -8.04 6.34
C PRO A 205 -5.37 -8.71 5.09
N ALA A 206 -6.21 -9.34 4.27
CA ALA A 206 -5.84 -9.97 3.02
C ALA A 206 -6.94 -9.76 1.98
N TRP A 207 -6.57 -9.38 0.76
CA TRP A 207 -7.48 -9.24 -0.36
C TRP A 207 -7.75 -10.59 -1.05
N SER A 208 -8.99 -10.82 -1.47
CA SER A 208 -9.26 -11.85 -2.46
C SER A 208 -8.66 -11.44 -3.83
N PRO A 209 -8.23 -12.41 -4.68
CA PRO A 209 -7.62 -12.09 -5.97
C PRO A 209 -8.51 -11.31 -6.93
N ASP A 210 -9.82 -11.39 -6.76
CA ASP A 210 -10.81 -10.64 -7.53
C ASP A 210 -11.11 -9.24 -6.95
N GLY A 211 -10.48 -8.86 -5.84
CA GLY A 211 -10.67 -7.58 -5.16
C GLY A 211 -12.05 -7.38 -4.53
N LYS A 212 -12.90 -8.41 -4.49
CA LYS A 212 -14.28 -8.30 -3.99
C LYS A 212 -14.43 -8.56 -2.51
N GLN A 213 -13.46 -9.22 -1.90
CA GLN A 213 -13.50 -9.55 -0.47
C GLN A 213 -12.20 -9.18 0.24
N LEU A 214 -12.35 -8.86 1.52
CA LEU A 214 -11.27 -8.78 2.50
C LEU A 214 -11.44 -9.90 3.52
N ALA A 215 -10.36 -10.63 3.81
CA ALA A 215 -10.25 -11.43 5.01
C ALA A 215 -9.42 -10.68 6.04
N TYR A 216 -9.72 -10.84 7.32
CA TYR A 216 -8.98 -10.24 8.42
C TYR A 216 -9.26 -10.97 9.72
N VAL A 217 -8.44 -10.73 10.73
CA VAL A 217 -8.68 -11.21 12.10
C VAL A 217 -9.29 -10.07 12.91
N SER A 218 -10.37 -10.37 13.64
CA SER A 218 -10.94 -9.45 14.62
C SER A 218 -11.05 -10.09 15.99
N PHE A 219 -10.75 -9.30 17.02
CA PHE A 219 -10.85 -9.70 18.42
C PHE A 219 -12.11 -9.20 19.10
N GLU A 220 -13.09 -8.67 18.38
CA GLU A 220 -14.34 -8.11 18.93
C GLU A 220 -15.16 -9.09 19.79
N SER A 221 -14.99 -10.40 19.59
CA SER A 221 -15.59 -11.47 20.41
C SER A 221 -14.70 -11.93 21.54
N GLN A 222 -13.71 -11.14 21.97
CA GLN A 222 -12.71 -11.43 23.00
C GLN A 222 -11.80 -12.64 22.67
N LYS A 223 -11.79 -13.06 21.42
CA LYS A 223 -10.86 -14.04 20.86
C LYS A 223 -10.59 -13.74 19.39
N ALA A 224 -9.49 -14.27 18.88
CA ALA A 224 -9.16 -14.17 17.47
C ALA A 224 -10.16 -14.97 16.62
N VAL A 225 -10.83 -14.32 15.68
CA VAL A 225 -11.73 -14.91 14.69
C VAL A 225 -11.36 -14.37 13.31
N VAL A 226 -11.24 -15.26 12.31
CA VAL A 226 -11.07 -14.85 10.93
C VAL A 226 -12.42 -14.55 10.31
N TYR A 227 -12.57 -13.35 9.78
CA TYR A 227 -13.75 -12.91 9.03
C TYR A 227 -13.42 -12.76 7.55
N THR A 228 -14.42 -12.96 6.71
CA THR A 228 -14.45 -12.45 5.33
C THR A 228 -15.53 -11.40 5.21
N GLN A 229 -15.25 -10.33 4.48
CA GLN A 229 -16.15 -9.19 4.28
C GLN A 229 -16.20 -8.83 2.82
N ASP A 230 -17.40 -8.63 2.28
CA ASP A 230 -17.60 -8.09 0.94
C ASP A 230 -17.17 -6.62 0.91
N ALA A 231 -16.30 -6.27 -0.04
CA ALA A 231 -15.69 -4.94 -0.10
C ALA A 231 -16.65 -3.84 -0.58
N SER A 232 -17.76 -4.21 -1.21
CA SER A 232 -18.75 -3.26 -1.74
C SER A 232 -19.91 -3.04 -0.79
N THR A 233 -20.41 -4.12 -0.18
CA THR A 233 -21.61 -4.08 0.68
C THR A 233 -21.29 -3.99 2.17
N GLY A 234 -20.03 -4.32 2.56
CA GLY A 234 -19.62 -4.43 3.95
C GLY A 234 -20.17 -5.69 4.67
N ALA A 235 -20.93 -6.54 3.97
CA ALA A 235 -21.47 -7.77 4.55
C ALA A 235 -20.30 -8.71 4.95
N ARG A 236 -20.31 -9.17 6.20
CA ARG A 236 -19.22 -9.97 6.73
C ARG A 236 -19.70 -11.27 7.37
N ARG A 237 -18.83 -12.25 7.37
CA ARG A 237 -19.07 -13.58 7.91
C ARG A 237 -17.84 -14.10 8.63
N ALA A 238 -18.04 -14.76 9.76
CA ALA A 238 -16.98 -15.54 10.42
C ALA A 238 -16.61 -16.74 9.53
N LEU A 239 -15.38 -16.80 9.06
CA LEU A 239 -14.86 -17.90 8.25
C LEU A 239 -14.24 -18.98 9.13
N ALA A 240 -13.37 -18.60 10.09
CA ALA A 240 -12.75 -19.50 11.03
C ALA A 240 -12.97 -18.98 12.46
N ASN A 241 -13.74 -19.73 13.23
CA ASN A 241 -14.10 -19.43 14.62
C ASN A 241 -13.98 -20.71 15.47
N PHE A 242 -12.84 -21.39 15.33
CA PHE A 242 -12.57 -22.65 16.06
C PHE A 242 -12.04 -22.37 17.46
N ARG A 243 -11.95 -23.40 18.28
CA ARG A 243 -11.29 -23.34 19.59
C ARG A 243 -9.82 -22.92 19.40
N GLY A 244 -9.30 -22.08 20.29
CA GLY A 244 -7.94 -21.57 20.23
C GLY A 244 -7.80 -20.37 19.28
N THR A 245 -6.59 -20.12 18.80
CA THR A 245 -6.27 -19.01 17.90
C THR A 245 -6.73 -19.32 16.48
N ASN A 246 -7.28 -18.31 15.80
CA ASN A 246 -7.65 -18.31 14.39
C ASN A 246 -7.05 -17.04 13.79
N SER A 247 -6.03 -17.17 12.93
CA SER A 247 -5.24 -15.98 12.49
C SER A 247 -4.66 -16.12 11.09
N ALA A 248 -4.02 -15.06 10.63
CA ALA A 248 -3.20 -14.97 9.42
C ALA A 248 -3.87 -15.58 8.17
N PRO A 249 -5.04 -15.07 7.74
CA PRO A 249 -5.68 -15.55 6.52
C PRO A 249 -4.91 -15.12 5.28
N ALA A 250 -4.78 -16.02 4.30
CA ALA A 250 -4.26 -15.73 2.98
C ALA A 250 -5.11 -16.43 1.92
N PHE A 251 -5.57 -15.70 0.91
CA PHE A 251 -6.32 -16.29 -0.19
C PHE A 251 -5.41 -17.06 -1.15
N SER A 252 -5.89 -18.18 -1.68
CA SER A 252 -5.28 -18.84 -2.83
C SER A 252 -5.41 -17.97 -4.08
N PRO A 253 -4.52 -18.09 -5.09
CA PRO A 253 -4.58 -17.29 -6.31
C PRO A 253 -5.86 -17.43 -7.12
N ASP A 254 -6.54 -18.58 -7.01
CA ASP A 254 -7.86 -18.84 -7.63
C ASP A 254 -9.04 -18.30 -6.79
N GLY A 255 -8.76 -17.81 -5.56
CA GLY A 255 -9.75 -17.27 -4.64
C GLY A 255 -10.75 -18.28 -4.07
N GLN A 256 -10.55 -19.60 -4.26
CA GLN A 256 -11.48 -20.63 -3.80
C GLN A 256 -11.16 -21.14 -2.40
N THR A 257 -9.91 -20.96 -1.95
CA THR A 257 -9.41 -21.49 -0.68
C THR A 257 -8.69 -20.38 0.08
N LEU A 258 -8.70 -20.47 1.40
CA LEU A 258 -7.83 -19.68 2.25
C LEU A 258 -6.90 -20.60 3.04
N ALA A 259 -5.65 -20.20 3.19
CA ALA A 259 -4.77 -20.70 4.24
C ALA A 259 -5.00 -19.89 5.52
N VAL A 260 -5.09 -20.57 6.64
CA VAL A 260 -5.27 -19.93 7.97
C VAL A 260 -4.39 -20.63 9.00
N THR A 261 -3.99 -19.91 10.02
CA THR A 261 -3.30 -20.48 11.19
C THR A 261 -4.32 -20.80 12.28
N LEU A 262 -4.38 -22.07 12.70
CA LEU A 262 -5.27 -22.51 13.77
C LEU A 262 -4.49 -23.26 14.86
N SER A 263 -4.86 -23.03 16.13
CA SER A 263 -4.32 -23.80 17.26
C SER A 263 -5.33 -24.78 17.88
N ARG A 264 -6.35 -25.16 17.10
CA ARG A 264 -7.48 -26.01 17.58
C ARG A 264 -7.08 -27.42 18.04
N GLU A 265 -5.96 -27.93 17.55
CA GLU A 265 -5.47 -29.30 17.77
C GLU A 265 -4.12 -29.32 18.52
N GLY A 266 -3.82 -28.27 19.30
CA GLY A 266 -2.59 -28.10 20.03
C GLY A 266 -1.85 -26.85 19.62
N GLY A 267 -0.58 -26.95 19.13
CA GLY A 267 0.20 -25.83 18.64
C GLY A 267 -0.38 -25.19 17.38
N SER A 268 0.06 -23.97 17.05
CA SER A 268 -0.36 -23.26 15.86
C SER A 268 0.14 -23.96 14.60
N GLN A 269 -0.77 -24.33 13.72
CA GLN A 269 -0.49 -25.02 12.46
C GLN A 269 -1.27 -24.41 11.30
N LEU A 270 -0.83 -24.64 10.08
CA LEU A 270 -1.54 -24.18 8.90
C LEU A 270 -2.68 -25.15 8.52
N PHE A 271 -3.80 -24.55 8.18
CA PHE A 271 -4.97 -25.24 7.65
C PHE A 271 -5.41 -24.57 6.35
N LEU A 272 -6.01 -25.34 5.46
CA LEU A 272 -6.75 -24.86 4.31
C LEU A 272 -8.24 -24.97 4.58
N ILE A 273 -8.98 -23.92 4.23
CA ILE A 273 -10.42 -23.82 4.39
C ILE A 273 -11.03 -23.26 3.11
N GLY A 274 -12.14 -23.82 2.65
CA GLY A 274 -12.84 -23.28 1.50
C GLY A 274 -13.33 -21.84 1.74
N ARG A 275 -13.44 -21.05 0.68
CA ARG A 275 -13.97 -19.68 0.72
C ARG A 275 -15.36 -19.62 1.38
N ASP A 276 -16.13 -20.70 1.30
CA ASP A 276 -17.43 -20.88 1.93
C ASP A 276 -17.38 -21.30 3.41
N GLY A 277 -16.18 -21.57 3.96
CA GLY A 277 -15.95 -22.06 5.30
C GLY A 277 -15.98 -23.60 5.41
N GLY A 278 -16.20 -24.29 4.29
CA GLY A 278 -16.16 -25.75 4.19
C GLY A 278 -14.75 -26.31 3.97
N ASN A 279 -14.66 -27.64 3.84
CA ASN A 279 -13.46 -28.36 3.42
C ASN A 279 -12.20 -28.06 4.25
N LEU A 280 -12.36 -27.90 5.57
CA LEU A 280 -11.24 -27.64 6.46
C LEU A 280 -10.26 -28.82 6.45
N ARG A 281 -9.00 -28.58 6.10
CA ARG A 281 -7.93 -29.56 6.05
C ARG A 281 -6.67 -29.03 6.70
N ARG A 282 -6.08 -29.79 7.61
CA ARG A 282 -4.76 -29.46 8.18
C ARG A 282 -3.68 -29.64 7.12
N LEU A 283 -2.80 -28.67 6.98
CA LEU A 283 -1.71 -28.67 6.00
C LEU A 283 -0.37 -29.06 6.63
N THR A 284 -0.03 -28.49 7.78
CA THR A 284 1.23 -28.78 8.46
C THR A 284 1.01 -29.60 9.72
N THR A 285 1.99 -30.43 10.07
CA THR A 285 1.99 -31.26 11.27
C THR A 285 3.39 -31.21 11.87
N SER A 286 3.56 -30.43 12.91
CA SER A 286 4.84 -30.31 13.64
C SER A 286 4.58 -29.91 15.10
N ASN A 287 5.62 -29.97 15.93
CA ASN A 287 5.60 -29.44 17.29
C ASN A 287 5.97 -27.93 17.32
N ALA A 288 6.26 -27.34 16.16
CA ALA A 288 6.62 -25.96 15.99
C ALA A 288 5.37 -25.08 15.83
N ILE A 289 5.57 -23.77 15.91
CA ILE A 289 4.58 -22.76 15.54
C ILE A 289 4.70 -22.52 14.04
N ASP A 290 3.67 -22.89 13.29
CA ASP A 290 3.55 -22.59 11.86
C ASP A 290 2.47 -21.52 11.66
N THR A 291 2.84 -20.38 11.06
CA THR A 291 1.98 -19.19 10.95
C THR A 291 2.29 -18.36 9.71
N GLU A 292 1.54 -17.28 9.48
CA GLU A 292 1.74 -16.30 8.40
C GLU A 292 1.89 -16.95 7.01
N PRO A 293 0.89 -17.72 6.55
CA PRO A 293 0.94 -18.33 5.23
C PRO A 293 0.84 -17.29 4.12
N ALA A 294 1.60 -17.49 3.04
CA ALA A 294 1.53 -16.74 1.79
C ALA A 294 1.56 -17.72 0.62
N PHE A 295 0.55 -17.70 -0.25
CA PHE A 295 0.53 -18.57 -1.42
C PHE A 295 1.58 -18.14 -2.45
N ALA A 296 2.20 -19.12 -3.10
CA ALA A 296 2.90 -18.89 -4.35
C ALA A 296 1.88 -18.52 -5.45
N PRO A 297 2.23 -17.64 -6.41
CA PRO A 297 1.30 -17.16 -7.45
C PRO A 297 0.78 -18.29 -8.35
N ASP A 298 1.54 -19.40 -8.49
CA ASP A 298 1.13 -20.60 -9.23
C ASP A 298 0.10 -21.47 -8.49
N GLY A 299 -0.24 -21.12 -7.24
CA GLY A 299 -1.17 -21.85 -6.38
C GLY A 299 -0.67 -23.20 -5.89
N ARG A 300 0.58 -23.62 -6.20
CA ARG A 300 1.10 -24.95 -5.88
C ARG A 300 1.87 -25.00 -4.57
N GLY A 301 2.39 -23.86 -4.11
CA GLY A 301 3.18 -23.76 -2.89
C GLY A 301 2.60 -22.76 -1.90
N ILE A 302 2.97 -22.94 -0.64
CA ILE A 302 2.70 -22.00 0.44
C ILE A 302 4.00 -21.74 1.17
N TYR A 303 4.37 -20.46 1.26
CA TYR A 303 5.42 -19.98 2.14
C TYR A 303 4.81 -19.64 3.49
N PHE A 304 5.56 -19.85 4.56
CA PHE A 304 5.05 -19.62 5.91
C PHE A 304 6.19 -19.45 6.90
N VAL A 305 5.88 -18.90 8.05
CA VAL A 305 6.83 -18.76 9.16
C VAL A 305 6.77 -19.99 10.05
N SER A 306 7.92 -20.53 10.41
CA SER A 306 8.03 -21.62 11.37
C SER A 306 9.27 -21.48 12.25
N ASP A 307 9.15 -21.84 13.52
CA ASP A 307 10.25 -21.88 14.48
C ASP A 307 10.90 -23.28 14.63
N ARG A 308 10.56 -24.24 13.73
CA ARG A 308 11.08 -25.62 13.74
C ARG A 308 12.58 -25.75 13.70
N GLY A 309 13.30 -24.73 13.23
CA GLY A 309 14.75 -24.68 13.20
C GLY A 309 15.39 -23.91 14.36
N GLY A 310 14.65 -23.66 15.45
CA GLY A 310 15.14 -22.97 16.65
C GLY A 310 14.82 -21.47 16.72
N GLY A 311 14.23 -20.90 15.67
CA GLY A 311 13.75 -19.51 15.60
C GLY A 311 12.91 -19.30 14.36
N PRO A 312 12.07 -18.21 14.32
CA PRO A 312 11.20 -17.94 13.19
C PRO A 312 11.97 -17.75 11.88
N GLN A 313 11.65 -18.56 10.89
CA GLN A 313 12.20 -18.53 9.55
C GLN A 313 11.11 -18.78 8.52
N VAL A 314 11.32 -18.35 7.30
CA VAL A 314 10.43 -18.65 6.20
C VAL A 314 10.71 -20.04 5.65
N TYR A 315 9.68 -20.84 5.55
CA TYR A 315 9.65 -22.17 4.97
C TYR A 315 8.66 -22.23 3.81
N ARG A 316 8.75 -23.27 3.02
CA ARG A 316 7.82 -23.58 1.92
C ARG A 316 7.36 -25.01 2.00
N THR A 317 6.09 -25.25 1.66
CA THR A 317 5.54 -26.59 1.43
C THR A 317 4.58 -26.59 0.25
N SER A 318 4.24 -27.77 -0.27
CA SER A 318 3.17 -27.89 -1.26
C SER A 318 1.79 -27.65 -0.64
N VAL A 319 0.84 -27.13 -1.42
CA VAL A 319 -0.58 -27.02 -1.00
C VAL A 319 -1.20 -28.38 -0.70
N SER A 320 -0.67 -29.49 -1.26
CA SER A 320 -1.05 -30.85 -0.90
C SER A 320 -0.43 -31.37 0.39
N GLY A 321 0.50 -30.61 0.99
CA GLY A 321 1.31 -31.00 2.13
C GLY A 321 2.57 -31.77 1.70
N GLY A 322 3.26 -32.40 2.66
CA GLY A 322 4.47 -33.18 2.42
C GLY A 322 5.74 -32.49 2.88
N ASN A 323 6.78 -32.46 2.05
CA ASN A 323 8.07 -31.92 2.43
C ASN A 323 8.01 -30.42 2.76
N VAL A 324 8.77 -30.03 3.80
CA VAL A 324 8.91 -28.64 4.22
C VAL A 324 10.35 -28.22 4.04
N GLU A 325 10.56 -27.21 3.20
CA GLU A 325 11.87 -26.67 2.85
C GLU A 325 12.08 -25.33 3.54
N ARG A 326 13.25 -25.11 4.14
CA ARG A 326 13.64 -23.79 4.68
C ARG A 326 14.12 -22.89 3.55
N ILE A 327 13.63 -21.66 3.51
CA ILE A 327 13.93 -20.66 2.48
C ILE A 327 14.89 -19.59 2.97
N THR A 328 14.76 -19.13 4.23
CA THR A 328 15.63 -18.08 4.79
C THR A 328 16.65 -18.68 5.73
N PHE A 329 17.92 -18.25 5.58
CA PHE A 329 19.05 -18.76 6.36
C PHE A 329 19.80 -17.63 7.07
N ASN A 330 19.74 -16.40 6.56
CA ASN A 330 20.40 -15.24 7.12
C ASN A 330 19.51 -14.55 8.16
N GLY A 331 20.11 -14.16 9.30
CA GLY A 331 19.36 -13.59 10.42
C GLY A 331 18.71 -14.66 11.30
N ALA A 332 18.51 -14.32 12.57
CA ALA A 332 17.93 -15.23 13.55
C ALA A 332 16.40 -15.22 13.57
N TYR A 333 15.77 -14.25 12.91
CA TYR A 333 14.34 -13.99 12.98
C TYR A 333 13.86 -13.43 11.65
N ASN A 334 13.11 -14.22 10.87
CA ASN A 334 12.59 -13.86 9.57
C ASN A 334 11.09 -14.19 9.51
N ILE A 335 10.26 -13.17 9.29
CA ILE A 335 8.78 -13.23 9.36
C ILE A 335 8.11 -12.47 8.22
N SER A 336 6.78 -12.52 8.18
CA SER A 336 5.91 -11.77 7.25
C SER A 336 6.29 -11.97 5.78
N PRO A 337 6.30 -13.23 5.28
CA PRO A 337 6.62 -13.49 3.89
C PRO A 337 5.56 -12.94 2.94
N ALA A 338 5.99 -12.28 1.87
CA ALA A 338 5.18 -11.92 0.72
C ALA A 338 5.90 -12.34 -0.55
N ILE A 339 5.16 -12.90 -1.52
CA ILE A 339 5.73 -13.39 -2.77
C ILE A 339 5.33 -12.44 -3.89
N SER A 340 6.30 -12.06 -4.74
CA SER A 340 6.04 -11.23 -5.91
C SER A 340 5.08 -11.93 -6.88
N PRO A 341 4.26 -11.19 -7.65
CA PRO A 341 3.28 -11.78 -8.57
C PRO A 341 3.88 -12.69 -9.64
N ASP A 342 5.15 -12.51 -9.98
CA ASP A 342 5.89 -13.39 -10.91
C ASP A 342 6.52 -14.62 -10.21
N GLY A 343 6.40 -14.73 -8.88
CA GLY A 343 6.91 -15.84 -8.08
C GLY A 343 8.42 -15.87 -7.88
N ARG A 344 9.15 -14.83 -8.31
CA ARG A 344 10.62 -14.81 -8.30
C ARG A 344 11.24 -14.18 -7.06
N THR A 345 10.51 -13.33 -6.37
CA THR A 345 11.03 -12.56 -5.23
C THR A 345 10.21 -12.84 -3.98
N LEU A 346 10.88 -13.18 -2.90
CA LEU A 346 10.34 -13.18 -1.55
C LEU A 346 10.70 -11.83 -0.90
N ALA A 347 9.70 -11.08 -0.42
CA ALA A 347 9.88 -10.00 0.53
C ALA A 347 9.56 -10.52 1.92
N TYR A 348 10.32 -10.09 2.93
CA TYR A 348 10.12 -10.52 4.31
C TYR A 348 10.77 -9.53 5.28
N ILE A 349 10.37 -9.60 6.54
CA ILE A 349 10.99 -8.82 7.61
C ILE A 349 12.05 -9.65 8.30
N SER A 350 13.26 -9.12 8.36
CA SER A 350 14.39 -9.75 9.06
C SER A 350 14.84 -8.90 10.25
N ARG A 351 15.06 -9.55 11.39
CA ARG A 351 15.63 -8.91 12.57
C ARG A 351 17.14 -9.12 12.58
N GLN A 352 17.89 -8.03 12.42
CA GLN A 352 19.35 -8.03 12.47
C GLN A 352 19.84 -6.86 13.34
N GLY A 353 20.71 -7.15 14.30
CA GLY A 353 21.24 -6.12 15.22
C GLY A 353 20.15 -5.45 16.09
N GLY A 354 19.00 -6.12 16.31
CA GLY A 354 17.86 -5.57 17.05
C GLY A 354 16.84 -4.81 16.21
N ALA A 355 17.17 -4.46 14.95
CA ALA A 355 16.30 -3.74 14.03
C ALA A 355 15.51 -4.71 13.14
N TYR A 356 14.23 -4.41 12.92
CA TYR A 356 13.36 -5.10 11.96
C TYR A 356 13.38 -4.34 10.64
N ARG A 357 13.85 -4.98 9.57
CA ARG A 357 14.01 -4.36 8.25
C ARG A 357 13.37 -5.20 7.16
N LEU A 358 12.92 -4.52 6.12
CA LEU A 358 12.45 -5.17 4.91
C LEU A 358 13.61 -5.68 4.07
N TYR A 359 13.58 -6.97 3.75
CA TYR A 359 14.52 -7.66 2.88
C TYR A 359 13.81 -8.27 1.68
N THR A 360 14.56 -8.44 0.60
CA THR A 360 14.16 -9.27 -0.53
C THR A 360 15.17 -10.39 -0.75
N LEU A 361 14.67 -11.53 -1.26
CA LEU A 361 15.45 -12.69 -1.66
C LEU A 361 14.96 -13.17 -3.03
N ASP A 362 15.86 -13.31 -3.97
CA ASP A 362 15.58 -13.95 -5.26
C ASP A 362 15.40 -15.46 -5.07
N LEU A 363 14.23 -15.98 -5.44
CA LEU A 363 13.85 -17.38 -5.30
C LEU A 363 14.35 -18.26 -6.46
N SER A 364 14.92 -17.67 -7.51
CA SER A 364 15.41 -18.39 -8.69
C SER A 364 16.80 -19.00 -8.53
N GLY A 365 17.55 -18.66 -7.47
CA GLY A 365 18.91 -19.10 -7.35
C GLY A 365 19.59 -18.83 -6.01
N SER A 366 20.92 -18.78 -6.03
CA SER A 366 21.78 -18.64 -4.86
C SER A 366 22.04 -17.18 -4.42
N ALA A 367 21.16 -16.24 -4.79
CA ALA A 367 21.34 -14.84 -4.45
C ALA A 367 21.26 -14.61 -2.94
N GLN A 368 22.09 -13.70 -2.43
CA GLN A 368 22.02 -13.28 -1.03
C GLN A 368 20.83 -12.33 -0.83
N PRO A 369 20.21 -12.33 0.35
CA PRO A 369 19.17 -11.37 0.68
C PRO A 369 19.69 -9.93 0.62
N VAL A 370 18.84 -9.03 0.11
CA VAL A 370 19.12 -7.60 0.00
C VAL A 370 18.23 -6.83 0.95
N ALA A 371 18.81 -5.99 1.81
CA ALA A 371 18.05 -5.05 2.64
C ALA A 371 17.53 -3.91 1.75
N LEU A 372 16.22 -3.70 1.73
CA LEU A 372 15.60 -2.57 1.01
C LEU A 372 15.48 -1.32 1.87
N THR A 373 15.52 -1.48 3.19
CA THR A 373 15.32 -0.39 4.15
C THR A 373 16.47 -0.32 5.14
N ASP A 374 16.64 0.86 5.71
CA ASP A 374 17.57 1.20 6.77
C ASP A 374 16.86 1.60 8.08
N SER A 375 15.53 1.49 8.10
CA SER A 375 14.65 1.68 9.26
C SER A 375 14.90 0.64 10.35
N ASN A 376 14.24 0.81 11.51
CA ASN A 376 14.43 -0.08 12.65
C ASN A 376 13.21 -0.92 13.01
N ASP A 377 12.04 -0.63 12.40
CA ASP A 377 10.76 -1.21 12.84
C ASP A 377 9.80 -1.30 11.64
N ASP A 378 10.18 -2.10 10.65
CA ASP A 378 9.36 -2.39 9.48
C ASP A 378 8.50 -3.62 9.72
N GLU A 379 7.29 -3.64 9.14
CA GLU A 379 6.36 -4.76 9.24
C GLU A 379 5.47 -4.93 8.01
N SER A 380 4.91 -6.11 7.84
CA SER A 380 3.81 -6.44 6.92
C SER A 380 4.05 -6.00 5.47
N PRO A 381 5.11 -6.46 4.79
CA PRO A 381 5.33 -6.13 3.39
C PRO A 381 4.26 -6.75 2.49
N SER A 382 3.83 -6.02 1.45
CA SER A 382 2.92 -6.51 0.44
C SER A 382 3.28 -5.95 -0.94
N PHE A 383 3.37 -6.81 -1.95
CA PHE A 383 3.69 -6.39 -3.31
C PHE A 383 2.50 -5.71 -4.00
N SER A 384 2.81 -4.71 -4.82
CA SER A 384 1.89 -4.22 -5.85
C SER A 384 1.60 -5.31 -6.89
N PRO A 385 0.42 -5.30 -7.55
CA PRO A 385 0.06 -6.37 -8.49
C PRO A 385 0.94 -6.46 -9.74
N ASN A 386 1.72 -5.42 -10.09
CA ASN A 386 2.76 -5.51 -11.12
C ASN A 386 4.13 -5.95 -10.58
N GLY A 387 4.25 -6.15 -9.26
CA GLY A 387 5.49 -6.56 -8.62
C GLY A 387 6.60 -5.52 -8.59
N ARG A 388 6.33 -4.23 -8.92
CA ARG A 388 7.35 -3.17 -9.00
C ARG A 388 7.52 -2.39 -7.72
N LEU A 389 6.51 -2.40 -6.86
CA LEU A 389 6.50 -1.70 -5.58
C LEU A 389 6.17 -2.66 -4.44
N ILE A 390 6.66 -2.34 -3.25
CA ILE A 390 6.28 -2.98 -2.00
C ILE A 390 5.72 -1.90 -1.07
N ILE A 391 4.50 -2.13 -0.53
CA ILE A 391 3.97 -1.36 0.58
C ILE A 391 4.34 -2.07 1.88
N TYR A 392 4.67 -1.31 2.91
CA TYR A 392 5.00 -1.82 4.25
C TYR A 392 4.66 -0.76 5.31
N ALA A 393 4.50 -1.18 6.56
CA ALA A 393 4.46 -0.23 7.65
C ALA A 393 5.86 -0.07 8.24
N SER A 394 6.17 1.12 8.71
CA SER A 394 7.46 1.46 9.30
C SER A 394 7.28 2.49 10.41
N ARG A 395 8.29 2.68 11.23
CA ARG A 395 8.25 3.65 12.30
C ARG A 395 9.07 4.89 11.97
N ALA A 396 8.41 6.03 11.85
CA ALA A 396 9.03 7.32 11.60
C ALA A 396 8.62 8.34 12.66
N GLN A 397 9.58 9.02 13.27
CA GLN A 397 9.34 10.06 14.29
C GLN A 397 8.43 9.60 15.45
N GLY A 398 8.59 8.33 15.88
CA GLY A 398 7.82 7.74 16.97
C GLY A 398 6.41 7.27 16.62
N ARG A 399 6.01 7.30 15.35
CA ARG A 399 4.70 6.85 14.85
C ARG A 399 4.84 5.79 13.78
N ASP A 400 3.87 4.91 13.73
CA ASP A 400 3.76 3.92 12.66
C ASP A 400 3.12 4.57 11.43
N VAL A 401 3.78 4.44 10.27
CA VAL A 401 3.44 5.09 9.01
C VAL A 401 3.42 4.08 7.86
N LEU A 402 2.64 4.35 6.82
CA LEU A 402 2.72 3.57 5.58
C LEU A 402 3.78 4.13 4.66
N MET A 403 4.57 3.22 4.12
CA MET A 403 5.65 3.49 3.19
C MET A 403 5.49 2.61 1.95
N THR A 404 5.97 3.08 0.81
CA THR A 404 6.27 2.25 -0.35
C THR A 404 7.74 2.31 -0.69
N THR A 405 8.25 1.25 -1.30
CA THR A 405 9.61 1.23 -1.85
C THR A 405 9.63 0.51 -3.20
N THR A 406 10.57 0.91 -4.07
CA THR A 406 10.93 0.14 -5.26
C THR A 406 11.72 -1.11 -4.88
N LEU A 407 11.78 -2.11 -5.78
CA LEU A 407 12.48 -3.38 -5.51
C LEU A 407 13.99 -3.23 -5.33
N ASP A 408 14.57 -2.14 -5.79
CA ASP A 408 15.99 -1.81 -5.57
C ASP A 408 16.22 -0.96 -4.30
N GLY A 409 15.15 -0.63 -3.56
CA GLY A 409 15.20 0.17 -2.33
C GLY A 409 15.55 1.64 -2.51
N LYS A 410 15.72 2.11 -3.74
CA LYS A 410 16.21 3.49 -4.00
C LYS A 410 15.14 4.55 -3.80
N ILE A 411 13.91 4.27 -4.17
CA ILE A 411 12.80 5.20 -4.01
C ILE A 411 11.92 4.72 -2.88
N LYS A 412 11.78 5.57 -1.88
CA LYS A 412 10.89 5.35 -0.74
C LYS A 412 9.90 6.52 -0.67
N ALA A 413 8.62 6.23 -0.52
CA ALA A 413 7.58 7.25 -0.40
C ALA A 413 6.69 6.97 0.82
N ARG A 414 6.43 8.01 1.59
CA ARG A 414 5.42 7.96 2.66
C ARG A 414 4.05 8.24 2.05
N LEU A 415 3.08 7.34 2.30
CA LEU A 415 1.76 7.45 1.67
C LEU A 415 0.79 8.35 2.44
N ILE A 416 0.67 8.20 3.75
CA ILE A 416 -0.39 8.84 4.52
C ILE A 416 0.20 9.78 5.57
N SER A 417 -0.39 10.98 5.68
CA SER A 417 -0.18 11.90 6.79
C SER A 417 -1.39 11.86 7.73
N THR A 418 -1.46 10.86 8.62
CA THR A 418 -2.49 10.77 9.66
C THR A 418 -1.89 10.96 11.05
N THR A 419 -2.71 11.34 12.02
CA THR A 419 -2.32 11.41 13.43
C THR A 419 -2.42 10.05 14.15
N ALA A 420 -3.04 9.04 13.52
CA ALA A 420 -3.15 7.68 14.04
C ALA A 420 -1.93 6.84 13.60
N ASP A 421 -1.57 5.84 14.39
CA ASP A 421 -0.64 4.80 13.98
C ASP A 421 -1.25 3.95 12.88
N VAL A 422 -0.48 3.62 11.85
CA VAL A 422 -0.95 2.89 10.66
C VAL A 422 -0.13 1.62 10.48
N ARG A 423 -0.81 0.47 10.43
CA ARG A 423 -0.19 -0.87 10.43
C ARG A 423 -0.86 -1.80 9.44
N GLU A 424 -0.26 -2.97 9.27
CA GLU A 424 -0.83 -4.11 8.53
C GLU A 424 -1.28 -3.74 7.11
N PRO A 425 -0.46 -3.06 6.29
CA PRO A 425 -0.85 -2.77 4.93
C PRO A 425 -0.90 -4.02 4.06
N VAL A 426 -1.88 -4.06 3.16
CA VAL A 426 -1.93 -5.05 2.09
C VAL A 426 -2.36 -4.38 0.79
N TRP A 427 -1.60 -4.63 -0.28
CA TRP A 427 -1.93 -4.15 -1.61
C TRP A 427 -3.02 -5.03 -2.24
N GLY A 428 -4.06 -4.40 -2.80
CA GLY A 428 -5.12 -5.09 -3.51
C GLY A 428 -4.73 -5.46 -4.94
N PRO A 429 -5.50 -6.36 -5.56
CA PRO A 429 -5.27 -6.77 -6.94
C PRO A 429 -5.68 -5.69 -7.93
N TYR A 430 -5.40 -5.92 -9.22
CA TYR A 430 -6.02 -5.18 -10.31
C TYR A 430 -7.55 -5.38 -10.30
N GLY A 431 -8.25 -4.39 -10.79
CA GLY A 431 -9.68 -4.46 -11.04
C GLY A 431 -10.52 -3.64 -10.05
N ARG A 432 -11.03 -2.57 -10.56
CA ARG A 432 -12.24 -1.86 -10.15
C ARG A 432 -13.25 -1.93 -11.28
#